data_a68e25c57ff9fa2f46df9ad5bb810a7c
#
_entry.id   a68e25c57ff9fa2f46df9ad5bb810a7c
#
_cell.length_a   1.000
_cell.length_b   1.000
_cell.length_c   1.000
_cell.angle_alpha   90.00
_cell.angle_beta   90.00
_cell.angle_gamma   90.00
#
_symmetry.space_group_name_H-M   'P 1'
#
loop_
_entity.id
_entity.type
_entity.pdbx_description
1 polymer ?
#
loop_
_entity_poly.entity_id
_entity_poly.type
_entity_poly.pdbx_seq_one_letter_code
_entity_poly.pdbx_strand_id
1 'polypeptide(L)'
;WAEAVGLLEAHLSGRDYLFGARPSFGDFGLWGQVYNCLVDPTPGGILREKGPSVVAWVERMLDPKASGDFEAWEALAPTLAPFVQRMCGDLFLPWSEANAKALVGGDETYDVELDGRTWTQKPVKYQAKSLAAIW
;
A
#
# COMPACT_ATOMS: atom_id res chain seq x y z
N TRP A 1 7.06 4.88 -5.91
CA TRP A 1 7.52 3.62 -5.30
C TRP A 1 8.53 3.88 -4.18
N ALA A 2 9.60 4.63 -4.40
CA ALA A 2 10.63 4.89 -3.40
C ALA A 2 10.07 5.53 -2.11
N GLU A 3 9.10 6.43 -2.22
CA GLU A 3 8.40 7.03 -1.08
C GLU A 3 7.62 5.98 -0.27
N ALA A 4 6.85 5.12 -0.94
CA ALA A 4 6.12 4.04 -0.28
C ALA A 4 7.06 3.09 0.47
N VAL A 5 8.20 2.74 -0.14
CA VAL A 5 9.25 1.93 0.50
C VAL A 5 9.79 2.62 1.75
N GLY A 6 10.07 3.92 1.69
CA GLY A 6 10.58 4.67 2.85
C GLY A 6 9.59 4.72 4.01
N LEU A 7 8.30 4.89 3.72
CA LEU A 7 7.25 4.89 4.75
C LEU A 7 7.06 3.49 5.38
N LEU A 8 7.08 2.43 4.55
CA LEU A 8 7.03 1.05 5.04
C LEU A 8 8.27 0.68 5.84
N GLU A 9 9.46 1.10 5.40
CA GLU A 9 10.71 0.86 6.12
C GLU A 9 10.67 1.49 7.51
N ALA A 10 10.22 2.75 7.60
CA ALA A 10 10.07 3.44 8.89
C ALA A 10 9.08 2.72 9.81
N HIS A 11 8.05 2.08 9.25
CA HIS A 11 7.05 1.35 10.03
C HIS A 11 7.52 -0.05 10.45
N LEU A 12 8.14 -0.80 9.54
CA LEU A 12 8.58 -2.19 9.78
C LEU A 12 9.95 -2.26 10.48
N SER A 13 10.67 -1.16 10.60
CA SER A 13 11.90 -1.10 11.40
C SER A 13 11.58 -1.37 12.88
N GLY A 14 11.96 -2.56 13.36
CA GLY A 14 11.68 -3.00 14.72
C GLY A 14 10.34 -3.72 14.92
N ARG A 15 9.61 -4.03 13.82
CA ARG A 15 8.38 -4.83 13.85
C ARG A 15 8.48 -6.04 12.93
N ASP A 16 7.88 -7.14 13.38
CA ASP A 16 7.80 -8.36 12.56
C ASP A 16 6.74 -8.26 11.47
N TYR A 17 5.61 -7.59 11.74
CA TYR A 17 4.44 -7.45 10.87
C TYR A 17 3.83 -6.05 10.99
N LEU A 18 2.89 -5.73 10.07
CA LEU A 18 2.27 -4.40 10.02
C LEU A 18 1.57 -3.97 11.33
N PHE A 19 1.09 -4.92 12.11
CA PHE A 19 0.35 -4.60 13.33
C PHE A 19 1.01 -5.17 14.59
N GLY A 20 2.31 -5.48 14.55
CA GLY A 20 3.08 -5.95 15.72
C GLY A 20 3.77 -7.28 15.49
N ALA A 21 3.60 -8.24 16.40
CA ALA A 21 4.36 -9.49 16.44
C ALA A 21 3.59 -10.69 15.86
N ARG A 22 2.53 -10.47 15.11
CA ARG A 22 1.76 -11.53 14.44
C ARG A 22 1.22 -11.07 13.09
N PRO A 23 1.13 -11.98 12.08
CA PRO A 23 0.61 -11.63 10.77
C PRO A 23 -0.88 -11.30 10.83
N SER A 24 -1.29 -10.31 10.05
CA SER A 24 -2.66 -9.82 9.91
C SER A 24 -3.15 -9.97 8.48
N PHE A 25 -4.45 -9.72 8.26
CA PHE A 25 -5.02 -9.64 6.91
C PHE A 25 -4.34 -8.56 6.05
N GLY A 26 -3.91 -7.46 6.68
CA GLY A 26 -3.17 -6.39 6.01
C GLY A 26 -1.81 -6.85 5.49
N ASP A 27 -1.10 -7.68 6.26
CA ASP A 27 0.17 -8.26 5.82
C ASP A 27 0.00 -9.12 4.57
N PHE A 28 -0.98 -10.02 4.54
CA PHE A 28 -1.25 -10.87 3.37
C PHE A 28 -1.68 -10.05 2.15
N GLY A 29 -2.51 -9.02 2.34
CA GLY A 29 -2.98 -8.14 1.27
C GLY A 29 -1.84 -7.34 0.64
N LEU A 30 -0.97 -6.77 1.44
CA LEU A 30 0.16 -5.95 0.96
C LEU A 30 1.31 -6.81 0.43
N TRP A 31 1.59 -7.94 1.08
CA TRP A 31 2.71 -8.81 0.77
C TRP A 31 2.77 -9.23 -0.69
N GLY A 32 1.66 -9.66 -1.28
CA GLY A 32 1.62 -10.14 -2.66
C GLY A 32 2.09 -9.07 -3.66
N GLN A 33 1.77 -7.81 -3.41
CA GLN A 33 2.20 -6.69 -4.26
C GLN A 33 3.68 -6.38 -4.07
N VAL A 34 4.15 -6.31 -2.83
CA VAL A 34 5.55 -6.01 -2.51
C VAL A 34 6.47 -7.15 -2.92
N TYR A 35 6.05 -8.41 -2.78
CA TYR A 35 6.78 -9.57 -3.28
C TYR A 35 7.00 -9.50 -4.79
N ASN A 36 5.98 -9.19 -5.57
CA ASN A 36 6.13 -9.01 -7.02
C ASN A 36 7.11 -7.88 -7.36
N CYS A 37 7.08 -6.78 -6.61
CA CYS A 37 8.08 -5.72 -6.77
C CYS A 37 9.50 -6.18 -6.41
N LEU A 38 9.66 -7.03 -5.40
CA LEU A 38 10.98 -7.54 -5.00
C LEU A 38 11.64 -8.41 -6.08
N VAL A 39 10.85 -9.23 -6.80
CA VAL A 39 11.37 -10.11 -7.86
C VAL A 39 11.61 -9.38 -9.19
N ASP A 40 10.99 -8.23 -9.43
CA ASP A 40 11.29 -7.37 -10.57
C ASP A 40 12.59 -6.59 -10.34
N PRO A 41 13.54 -6.58 -11.31
CA PRO A 41 14.84 -5.94 -11.14
C PRO A 41 14.79 -4.46 -10.78
N THR A 42 13.87 -3.69 -11.38
CA THR A 42 13.81 -2.23 -11.20
C THR A 42 13.25 -1.83 -9.83
N PRO A 43 12.02 -2.18 -9.45
CA PRO A 43 11.50 -1.85 -8.14
C PRO A 43 12.20 -2.64 -7.02
N GLY A 44 12.68 -3.85 -7.30
CA GLY A 44 13.42 -4.68 -6.35
C GLY A 44 14.79 -4.10 -6.00
N GLY A 45 15.46 -3.44 -6.95
CA GLY A 45 16.70 -2.69 -6.67
C GLY A 45 16.47 -1.59 -5.65
N ILE A 46 15.44 -0.77 -5.84
CA ILE A 46 15.05 0.29 -4.90
C ILE A 46 14.67 -0.30 -3.53
N LEU A 47 13.93 -1.41 -3.52
CA LEU A 47 13.50 -2.06 -2.29
C LEU A 47 14.68 -2.57 -1.46
N ARG A 48 15.65 -3.24 -2.09
CA ARG A 48 16.86 -3.73 -1.40
C ARG A 48 17.76 -2.61 -0.89
N GLU A 49 17.83 -1.50 -1.62
CA GLU A 49 18.62 -0.33 -1.22
C GLU A 49 17.99 0.45 -0.06
N LYS A 50 16.66 0.67 -0.11
CA LYS A 50 15.97 1.62 0.76
C LYS A 50 15.07 0.99 1.80
N GLY A 51 14.79 -0.31 1.70
CA GLY A 51 13.80 -1.00 2.53
C GLY A 51 14.29 -2.36 3.06
N PRO A 52 15.43 -2.44 3.76
CA PRO A 52 15.92 -3.72 4.28
C PRO A 52 14.95 -4.38 5.26
N SER A 53 14.24 -3.63 6.10
CA SER A 53 13.21 -4.18 6.99
C SER A 53 11.98 -4.67 6.22
N VAL A 54 11.64 -3.97 5.11
CA VAL A 54 10.57 -4.42 4.21
C VAL A 54 10.96 -5.72 3.52
N VAL A 55 12.21 -5.86 3.05
CA VAL A 55 12.72 -7.13 2.48
C VAL A 55 12.64 -8.25 3.50
N ALA A 56 13.10 -8.02 4.73
CA ALA A 56 13.05 -9.01 5.82
C ALA A 56 11.59 -9.42 6.15
N TRP A 57 10.66 -8.46 6.12
CA TRP A 57 9.24 -8.74 6.28
C TRP A 57 8.69 -9.58 5.10
N VAL A 58 9.05 -9.26 3.86
CA VAL A 58 8.64 -10.07 2.68
C VAL A 58 9.12 -11.51 2.82
N GLU A 59 10.35 -11.73 3.25
CA GLU A 59 10.91 -13.07 3.46
C GLU A 59 10.22 -13.81 4.60
N ARG A 60 9.94 -13.12 5.72
CA ARG A 60 9.19 -13.66 6.85
C ARG A 60 7.77 -14.11 6.46
N MET A 61 7.13 -13.39 5.57
CA MET A 61 5.79 -13.70 5.08
C MET A 61 5.73 -14.95 4.17
N LEU A 62 6.84 -15.54 3.77
CA LEU A 62 6.85 -16.85 3.09
C LEU A 62 6.50 -18.02 4.02
N ASP A 63 6.78 -17.89 5.34
CA ASP A 63 6.39 -18.84 6.39
C ASP A 63 6.03 -18.05 7.66
N PRO A 64 4.90 -17.31 7.65
CA PRO A 64 4.59 -16.37 8.71
C PRO A 64 4.24 -17.07 10.02
N LYS A 65 4.86 -16.63 11.12
CA LYS A 65 4.66 -17.17 12.46
C LYS A 65 4.42 -16.05 13.45
N ALA A 66 3.42 -16.22 14.30
CA ALA A 66 3.21 -15.30 15.40
C ALA A 66 4.29 -15.50 16.47
N SER A 67 4.92 -14.41 16.90
CA SER A 67 5.88 -14.35 18.01
C SER A 67 5.32 -13.61 19.23
N GLY A 68 4.13 -12.99 19.10
CA GLY A 68 3.44 -12.20 20.12
C GLY A 68 2.08 -11.71 19.63
N ASP A 69 1.63 -10.59 20.18
CA ASP A 69 0.31 -10.02 19.94
C ASP A 69 0.35 -8.82 18.96
N PHE A 70 -0.82 -8.29 18.65
CA PHE A 70 -0.97 -7.01 17.96
C PHE A 70 -0.61 -5.87 18.90
N GLU A 71 0.02 -4.84 18.33
CA GLU A 71 0.27 -3.58 19.05
C GLU A 71 -0.98 -2.71 19.11
N ALA A 72 -1.07 -1.87 20.13
CA ALA A 72 -2.11 -0.84 20.21
C ALA A 72 -1.91 0.25 19.15
N TRP A 73 -2.99 0.92 18.76
CA TRP A 73 -2.96 1.97 17.73
C TRP A 73 -1.97 3.09 18.06
N GLU A 74 -1.88 3.46 19.32
CA GLU A 74 -0.98 4.52 19.82
C GLU A 74 0.50 4.22 19.52
N ALA A 75 0.87 2.93 19.49
CA ALA A 75 2.23 2.50 19.15
C ALA A 75 2.43 2.42 17.60
N LEU A 76 1.39 2.08 16.85
CA LEU A 76 1.42 1.94 15.40
C LEU A 76 1.32 3.30 14.69
N ALA A 77 0.45 4.17 15.18
CA ALA A 77 0.06 5.41 14.51
C ALA A 77 1.22 6.30 14.07
N PRO A 78 2.29 6.51 14.86
CA PRO A 78 3.37 7.41 14.48
C PRO A 78 4.04 7.05 13.14
N THR A 79 4.04 5.77 12.76
CA THR A 79 4.68 5.30 11.52
C THR A 79 3.70 4.70 10.52
N LEU A 80 2.58 4.11 10.97
CA LEU A 80 1.57 3.54 10.08
C LEU A 80 0.63 4.62 9.50
N ALA A 81 0.23 5.60 10.31
CA ALA A 81 -0.68 6.64 9.83
C ALA A 81 -0.13 7.44 8.64
N PRO A 82 1.15 7.86 8.60
CA PRO A 82 1.72 8.51 7.42
C PRO A 82 1.66 7.64 6.15
N PHE A 83 1.91 6.34 6.27
CA PHE A 83 1.80 5.41 5.14
C PHE A 83 0.35 5.31 4.64
N VAL A 84 -0.61 5.10 5.54
CA VAL A 84 -2.04 5.00 5.19
C VAL A 84 -2.55 6.32 4.61
N GLN A 85 -2.22 7.46 5.23
CA GLN A 85 -2.62 8.77 4.73
C GLN A 85 -2.09 8.96 3.30
N ARG A 86 -0.81 8.72 3.09
CA ARG A 86 -0.17 8.94 1.79
C ARG A 86 -0.70 7.99 0.71
N MET A 87 -0.73 6.69 0.98
CA MET A 87 -1.09 5.70 -0.04
C MET A 87 -2.60 5.63 -0.27
N CYS A 88 -3.39 5.68 0.80
CA CYS A 88 -4.84 5.58 0.70
C CYS A 88 -5.48 6.96 0.57
N GLY A 89 -5.20 7.89 1.48
CA GLY A 89 -5.85 9.20 1.54
C GLY A 89 -5.51 10.10 0.36
N ASP A 90 -4.22 10.24 0.06
CA ASP A 90 -3.77 11.22 -0.94
C ASP A 90 -3.76 10.66 -2.38
N LEU A 91 -3.61 9.35 -2.55
CA LEU A 91 -3.49 8.74 -3.89
C LEU A 91 -4.68 7.86 -4.25
N PHE A 92 -4.95 6.81 -3.46
CA PHE A 92 -5.94 5.80 -3.83
C PHE A 92 -7.37 6.33 -3.84
N LEU A 93 -7.80 7.03 -2.80
CA LEU A 93 -9.19 7.52 -2.70
C LEU A 93 -9.52 8.55 -3.77
N PRO A 94 -8.74 9.64 -3.99
CA PRO A 94 -9.03 10.59 -5.06
C PRO A 94 -9.08 9.93 -6.45
N TRP A 95 -8.12 9.03 -6.72
CA TRP A 95 -8.08 8.28 -7.97
C TRP A 95 -9.32 7.39 -8.14
N SER A 96 -9.70 6.65 -7.10
CA SER A 96 -10.83 5.72 -7.13
C SER A 96 -12.16 6.44 -7.27
N GLU A 97 -12.33 7.60 -6.62
CA GLU A 97 -13.53 8.43 -6.76
C GLU A 97 -13.67 9.01 -8.16
N ALA A 98 -12.57 9.52 -8.75
CA ALA A 98 -12.57 10.02 -10.12
C ALA A 98 -12.94 8.91 -11.12
N ASN A 99 -12.37 7.72 -10.93
CA ASN A 99 -12.71 6.52 -11.71
C ASN A 99 -14.19 6.13 -11.58
N ALA A 100 -14.74 6.15 -10.37
CA ALA A 100 -16.13 5.80 -10.14
C ALA A 100 -17.10 6.81 -10.79
N LYS A 101 -16.80 8.11 -10.70
CA LYS A 101 -17.57 9.19 -11.36
C LYS A 101 -17.57 9.02 -12.87
N ALA A 102 -16.40 8.76 -13.48
CA ALA A 102 -16.27 8.54 -14.91
C ALA A 102 -17.07 7.33 -15.41
N LEU A 103 -17.09 6.24 -14.63
CA LEU A 103 -17.91 5.06 -14.96
C LEU A 103 -19.41 5.36 -14.93
N VAL A 104 -19.87 6.15 -13.98
CA VAL A 104 -21.29 6.58 -13.90
C VAL A 104 -21.62 7.51 -15.06
N GLY A 105 -20.70 8.41 -15.43
CA GLY A 105 -20.85 9.33 -16.57
C GLY A 105 -20.78 8.66 -17.94
N GLY A 106 -20.24 7.47 -18.02
CA GLY A 106 -19.98 6.76 -19.28
C GLY A 106 -18.83 7.37 -20.06
N ASP A 107 -17.90 8.02 -19.40
CA ASP A 107 -16.76 8.70 -20.01
C ASP A 107 -15.78 7.68 -20.61
N GLU A 108 -15.20 8.01 -21.76
CA GLU A 108 -14.15 7.17 -22.36
C GLU A 108 -12.81 7.30 -21.63
N THR A 109 -12.53 8.49 -21.10
CA THR A 109 -11.33 8.80 -20.29
C THR A 109 -11.71 9.79 -19.19
N TYR A 110 -10.91 9.85 -18.13
CA TYR A 110 -11.05 10.86 -17.07
C TYR A 110 -9.67 11.37 -16.63
N ASP A 111 -9.68 12.58 -16.09
CA ASP A 111 -8.51 13.21 -15.51
C ASP A 111 -8.62 13.19 -13.97
N VAL A 112 -7.48 13.00 -13.31
CA VAL A 112 -7.35 13.13 -11.87
C VAL A 112 -6.04 13.84 -11.53
N GLU A 113 -6.11 14.80 -10.62
CA GLU A 113 -4.94 15.50 -10.09
C GLU A 113 -4.36 14.72 -8.90
N LEU A 114 -3.14 14.20 -9.06
CA LEU A 114 -2.39 13.53 -7.99
C LEU A 114 -0.96 14.11 -7.97
N ASP A 115 -0.52 14.55 -6.80
CA ASP A 115 0.81 15.15 -6.61
C ASP A 115 1.10 16.36 -7.52
N GLY A 116 0.09 17.20 -7.76
CA GLY A 116 0.21 18.36 -8.64
C GLY A 116 0.41 18.01 -10.11
N ARG A 117 0.04 16.81 -10.52
CA ARG A 117 0.08 16.33 -11.91
C ARG A 117 -1.27 15.80 -12.33
N THR A 118 -1.68 16.13 -13.53
CA THR A 118 -2.86 15.54 -14.16
C THR A 118 -2.53 14.16 -14.73
N TRP A 119 -3.33 13.17 -14.35
CA TRP A 119 -3.26 11.80 -14.88
C TRP A 119 -4.52 11.50 -15.66
N THR A 120 -4.38 11.22 -16.96
CA THR A 120 -5.48 10.81 -17.83
C THR A 120 -5.54 9.30 -17.94
N GLN A 121 -6.69 8.70 -17.64
CA GLN A 121 -6.88 7.25 -17.68
C GLN A 121 -8.23 6.85 -18.26
N LYS A 122 -8.35 5.57 -18.66
CA LYS A 122 -9.63 4.96 -18.98
C LYS A 122 -10.29 4.43 -17.70
N PRO A 123 -11.61 4.58 -17.55
CA PRO A 123 -12.32 4.05 -16.40
C PRO A 123 -12.22 2.52 -16.29
N VAL A 124 -12.02 2.03 -15.07
CA VAL A 124 -11.85 0.59 -14.79
C VAL A 124 -12.89 0.11 -13.79
N LYS A 125 -13.75 -0.82 -14.23
CA LYS A 125 -14.92 -1.30 -13.46
C LYS A 125 -14.56 -2.01 -12.16
N TYR A 126 -13.42 -2.72 -12.12
CA TYR A 126 -13.02 -3.48 -10.95
C TYR A 126 -12.72 -2.56 -9.76
N GLN A 127 -12.02 -1.47 -9.97
CA GLN A 127 -11.68 -0.52 -8.91
C GLN A 127 -12.89 0.20 -8.33
N ALA A 128 -13.92 0.45 -9.14
CA ALA A 128 -15.19 1.00 -8.63
C ALA A 128 -15.90 0.02 -7.68
N LYS A 129 -15.82 -1.29 -7.93
CA LYS A 129 -16.33 -2.31 -7.00
C LYS A 129 -15.52 -2.36 -5.70
N SER A 130 -14.19 -2.21 -5.79
CA SER A 130 -13.34 -2.16 -4.60
C SER A 130 -13.64 -0.94 -3.73
N LEU A 131 -13.86 0.22 -4.34
CA LEU A 131 -14.27 1.43 -3.63
C LEU A 131 -15.61 1.24 -2.92
N ALA A 132 -16.61 0.67 -3.60
CA ALA A 132 -17.93 0.41 -3.03
C ALA A 132 -17.92 -0.62 -1.87
N ALA A 133 -16.87 -1.42 -1.74
CA ALA A 133 -16.71 -2.37 -0.63
C ALA A 133 -16.09 -1.72 0.63
N ILE A 134 -15.54 -0.51 0.51
CA ILE A 134 -14.94 0.25 1.62
C ILE A 134 -15.98 1.18 2.28
N TRP A 135 -16.98 1.63 1.50
CA TRP A 135 -18.10 2.48 1.94
C TRP A 135 -19.34 1.66 2.31
#